data_05e17122dc53ace6ca146f15903bfc90
#
_entry.id   05e17122dc53ace6ca146f15903bfc90
#
_cell.length_a   1.000
_cell.length_b   1.000
_cell.length_c   1.000
_cell.angle_alpha   90.00
_cell.angle_beta   90.00
_cell.angle_gamma   90.00
#
_symmetry.space_group_name_H-M   'P 1'
#
loop_
_entity.id
_entity.type
_entity.pdbx_description
1 polymer ?
#
loop_
_entity_poly.entity_id
_entity_poly.type
_entity_poly.pdbx_seq_one_letter_code
_entity_poly.pdbx_strand_id
1 'polypeptide(L)'
;MWLVAGLGVYLAACSTTPGVTSTDARSNRTSAVTTTVTVDVTVPTDPTSTQPDGETTSTSPGSAADDDGVGDTLFPSLGNPGIDVEHYTLALQYDPVRNDISANAQLELVMTEDRDTFSLDSSGPDVSAVSVDGAPADFVAAPPELMITPASPLTTGQHVTVDVAYTLQPEPILSAAGEHIGWFQSPGGSYVINEPEGTSTWMPCDDHPSDKATFRFELTVPTGLTAVANGGLVEHTSTESTDTWVWQEDRPMATYLIQVVTGDYEIVDGVGPNGLPLSSIVLRKDRTRMQPYLDTIDDQIDFFDDYFGPYPLDRYGIAIIDSFPGLAMETMGRSQFSRDDFASGRLDQLQELFLSHELAHQWFGDAVSPARWTDVWLNESFATYGEWMWLDHIGAGSLADFAMAGLAEREHRSTASPEVDEMFAFNSYDGGAIVLHALRKTIGDDAFFRALQRWVADNNGSSRTTEDFVILASKVAGQDLTEFFATWLYADSVPATFPG
;
A
#
# COMPACT_ATOMS: atom_id res chain seq x y z
N MET A 1 9.43 7.87 4.15
CA MET A 1 9.55 9.27 4.68
C MET A 1 8.16 9.83 4.98
N TRP A 2 7.29 8.94 5.40
CA TRP A 2 5.83 9.04 5.40
C TRP A 2 5.19 9.70 6.62
N LEU A 3 5.73 9.55 7.79
CA LEU A 3 5.12 10.07 9.04
C LEU A 3 5.83 11.26 9.67
N VAL A 4 6.88 11.80 9.05
CA VAL A 4 7.66 12.90 9.65
C VAL A 4 7.05 14.28 9.40
N ALA A 5 6.15 14.44 8.44
CA ALA A 5 5.52 15.75 8.18
C ALA A 5 4.47 16.15 9.25
N GLY A 6 3.76 15.18 9.84
CA GLY A 6 2.79 15.43 10.92
C GLY A 6 3.41 15.55 12.32
N LEU A 7 4.59 14.98 12.56
CA LEU A 7 5.24 14.97 13.88
C LEU A 7 5.87 16.30 14.31
N GLY A 8 6.02 17.27 13.42
CA GLY A 8 6.65 18.57 13.74
C GLY A 8 5.90 19.42 14.77
N VAL A 9 4.64 19.15 15.02
CA VAL A 9 3.76 19.99 15.84
C VAL A 9 3.55 19.45 17.26
N TYR A 10 3.57 18.16 17.46
CA TYR A 10 3.21 17.56 18.75
C TYR A 10 4.32 17.53 19.81
N LEU A 11 5.58 17.75 19.44
CA LEU A 11 6.71 17.79 20.41
C LEU A 11 6.92 19.12 21.14
N ALA A 12 6.15 20.17 20.79
CA ALA A 12 6.31 21.50 21.39
C ALA A 12 5.51 21.75 22.69
N ALA A 13 4.63 20.83 23.11
CA ALA A 13 3.69 21.06 24.21
C ALA A 13 4.15 20.59 25.60
N CYS A 14 5.29 19.92 25.77
CA CYS A 14 5.74 19.43 27.08
C CYS A 14 7.21 19.74 27.37
N SER A 15 7.58 21.02 27.52
CA SER A 15 8.76 21.38 28.33
C SER A 15 8.66 22.80 28.88
N THR A 16 8.03 22.95 30.04
CA THR A 16 8.22 24.10 30.90
C THR A 16 9.05 23.70 32.12
N THR A 17 10.31 24.04 32.14
CA THR A 17 11.05 24.31 33.39
C THR A 17 12.12 25.39 33.15
N PRO A 18 12.39 26.28 34.13
CA PRO A 18 12.92 27.61 33.87
C PRO A 18 14.44 27.71 34.00
N GLY A 19 14.98 28.52 33.12
CA GLY A 19 16.03 29.48 33.34
C GLY A 19 17.42 29.08 33.86
N VAL A 20 18.44 29.19 32.98
CA VAL A 20 19.71 29.79 33.36
C VAL A 20 20.26 30.54 32.14
N THR A 21 20.54 31.83 32.33
CA THR A 21 21.18 32.77 31.43
C THR A 21 22.68 32.49 31.33
N SER A 22 23.29 32.53 30.15
CA SER A 22 24.59 33.26 29.97
C SER A 22 24.93 33.47 28.50
N THR A 23 25.50 34.56 28.29
CA THR A 23 25.83 35.42 27.18
C THR A 23 26.95 34.92 26.26
N ASP A 24 26.93 35.55 25.06
CA ASP A 24 28.01 35.98 24.15
C ASP A 24 28.45 35.07 22.99
N ALA A 25 28.02 35.50 21.84
CA ALA A 25 28.73 36.19 20.75
C ALA A 25 29.67 35.35 19.84
N ARG A 26 29.38 35.20 18.59
CA ARG A 26 29.96 35.90 17.43
C ARG A 26 29.62 35.23 16.09
N SER A 27 29.17 36.09 15.24
CA SER A 27 29.06 36.09 13.79
C SER A 27 30.19 35.35 13.04
N ASN A 28 29.79 34.57 12.01
CA ASN A 28 30.52 34.62 10.73
C ASN A 28 29.57 34.22 9.56
N ARG A 29 29.31 35.20 8.73
CA ARG A 29 28.64 35.07 7.44
C ARG A 29 29.67 34.49 6.43
N THR A 30 29.29 33.48 5.72
CA THR A 30 29.95 33.11 4.46
C THR A 30 28.88 33.11 3.36
N SER A 31 29.03 34.01 2.42
CA SER A 31 28.16 34.21 1.25
C SER A 31 28.33 33.02 0.26
N ALA A 32 27.26 32.41 -0.13
CA ALA A 32 27.22 31.51 -1.29
C ALA A 32 26.92 32.34 -2.56
N VAL A 33 27.80 32.18 -3.54
CA VAL A 33 27.66 32.76 -4.87
C VAL A 33 26.79 31.84 -5.71
N THR A 34 25.64 32.34 -6.14
CA THR A 34 24.74 31.67 -7.10
C THR A 34 25.17 32.06 -8.51
N THR A 35 25.64 31.11 -9.28
CA THR A 35 25.93 31.30 -10.71
C THR A 35 24.72 30.80 -11.51
N THR A 36 23.97 31.71 -12.11
CA THR A 36 22.89 31.42 -13.03
C THR A 36 23.46 31.23 -14.43
N VAL A 37 23.27 30.05 -15.01
CA VAL A 37 23.58 29.79 -16.43
C VAL A 37 22.27 29.83 -17.21
N THR A 38 22.12 30.88 -18.02
CA THR A 38 21.04 31.00 -19.02
C THR A 38 21.49 30.32 -20.31
N VAL A 39 20.71 29.33 -20.77
CA VAL A 39 20.85 28.72 -22.08
C VAL A 39 19.77 29.30 -23.00
N ASP A 40 20.22 30.00 -24.04
CA ASP A 40 19.36 30.60 -25.06
C ASP A 40 19.05 29.51 -26.13
N VAL A 41 17.74 29.17 -26.29
CA VAL A 41 17.30 28.26 -27.34
C VAL A 41 16.56 29.06 -28.41
N THR A 42 17.24 29.24 -29.57
CA THR A 42 16.64 29.80 -30.78
C THR A 42 15.85 28.74 -31.54
N VAL A 43 14.57 29.02 -31.79
CA VAL A 43 13.65 28.25 -32.66
C VAL A 43 13.80 28.75 -34.10
N PRO A 44 13.96 27.89 -35.11
CA PRO A 44 13.77 28.29 -36.50
C PRO A 44 12.36 28.02 -36.99
N THR A 45 11.79 29.00 -37.65
CA THR A 45 10.47 29.02 -38.30
C THR A 45 10.50 28.34 -39.68
N ASP A 46 9.37 27.75 -40.03
CA ASP A 46 8.82 27.15 -41.24
C ASP A 46 9.32 27.64 -42.61
N PRO A 47 9.17 26.85 -43.70
CA PRO A 47 8.00 27.08 -44.53
C PRO A 47 7.33 25.83 -45.21
N THR A 48 6.02 25.91 -45.27
CA THR A 48 5.03 25.42 -46.24
C THR A 48 5.51 24.59 -47.45
N SER A 49 4.83 23.43 -47.70
CA SER A 49 4.42 22.98 -49.04
C SER A 49 3.39 21.84 -49.03
N THR A 50 2.20 22.18 -49.48
CA THR A 50 1.25 21.48 -50.40
C THR A 50 1.14 19.94 -50.40
N GLN A 51 -0.13 19.53 -50.15
CA GLN A 51 -0.76 18.23 -50.44
C GLN A 51 -0.83 17.93 -51.95
N PRO A 52 -0.89 16.65 -52.35
CA PRO A 52 -2.07 16.18 -53.06
C PRO A 52 -2.66 14.86 -52.58
N ASP A 53 -3.96 14.79 -52.76
CA ASP A 53 -4.84 13.68 -52.48
C ASP A 53 -4.50 12.37 -53.19
N GLY A 54 -4.66 11.25 -52.50
CA GLY A 54 -4.60 9.91 -53.08
C GLY A 54 -5.17 8.90 -52.07
N GLU A 55 -6.49 8.64 -52.16
CA GLU A 55 -7.13 7.50 -51.50
C GLU A 55 -6.47 6.20 -51.96
N THR A 56 -5.88 5.50 -50.99
CA THR A 56 -5.69 4.05 -51.04
C THR A 56 -6.12 3.48 -49.72
N THR A 57 -7.26 2.81 -49.75
CA THR A 57 -7.73 1.93 -48.67
C THR A 57 -6.71 0.81 -48.45
N SER A 58 -5.86 1.02 -47.48
CA SER A 58 -5.04 -0.04 -46.87
C SER A 58 -5.77 -0.50 -45.63
N THR A 59 -6.31 -1.70 -45.66
CA THR A 59 -6.74 -2.43 -44.48
C THR A 59 -5.44 -2.73 -43.71
N SER A 60 -5.13 -1.94 -42.68
CA SER A 60 -4.13 -2.26 -41.68
C SER A 60 -4.60 -3.48 -40.87
N PRO A 61 -3.70 -4.41 -40.53
CA PRO A 61 -4.00 -5.38 -39.51
C PRO A 61 -4.32 -4.66 -38.19
N GLY A 62 -5.22 -5.23 -37.42
CA GLY A 62 -5.78 -4.62 -36.19
C GLY A 62 -4.70 -3.91 -35.35
N SER A 63 -5.05 -2.70 -34.96
CA SER A 63 -4.34 -1.91 -33.99
C SER A 63 -4.05 -2.81 -32.78
N ALA A 64 -2.80 -2.86 -32.34
CA ALA A 64 -2.48 -3.25 -30.97
C ALA A 64 -3.44 -2.41 -30.09
N ALA A 65 -4.22 -3.06 -29.25
CA ALA A 65 -5.11 -2.37 -28.35
C ALA A 65 -4.27 -1.36 -27.55
N ASP A 66 -4.73 -0.13 -27.49
CA ASP A 66 -4.25 0.81 -26.48
C ASP A 66 -4.61 0.15 -25.14
N ASP A 67 -3.59 -0.37 -24.45
CA ASP A 67 -3.72 -0.95 -23.12
C ASP A 67 -3.61 0.20 -22.12
N ASP A 68 -4.73 0.96 -22.02
CA ASP A 68 -4.82 2.17 -21.19
C ASP A 68 -5.11 1.82 -19.70
N GLY A 69 -4.67 0.66 -19.19
CA GLY A 69 -4.94 0.21 -17.83
C GLY A 69 -6.44 0.11 -17.51
N VAL A 70 -6.81 0.03 -16.23
CA VAL A 70 -8.23 -0.05 -15.79
C VAL A 70 -8.89 1.31 -15.61
N GLY A 71 -8.24 2.40 -16.03
CA GLY A 71 -8.78 3.76 -16.03
C GLY A 71 -8.57 4.53 -14.74
N ASP A 72 -7.59 4.17 -13.92
CA ASP A 72 -7.13 4.99 -12.80
C ASP A 72 -6.48 6.28 -13.31
N THR A 73 -6.86 7.42 -12.74
CA THR A 73 -6.36 8.72 -13.21
C THR A 73 -4.98 9.07 -12.64
N LEU A 74 -4.57 8.47 -11.52
CA LEU A 74 -3.23 8.67 -10.94
C LEU A 74 -2.20 7.74 -11.57
N PHE A 75 -2.62 6.52 -11.91
CA PHE A 75 -1.79 5.50 -12.56
C PHE A 75 -2.49 4.95 -13.81
N PRO A 76 -2.51 5.71 -14.93
CA PRO A 76 -3.34 5.37 -16.09
C PRO A 76 -2.99 4.05 -16.77
N SER A 77 -1.75 3.57 -16.64
CA SER A 77 -1.30 2.31 -17.22
C SER A 77 -1.38 1.13 -16.25
N LEU A 78 -1.82 1.34 -15.01
CA LEU A 78 -1.85 0.29 -14.00
C LEU A 78 -3.12 -0.55 -14.09
N GLY A 79 -2.96 -1.87 -13.89
CA GLY A 79 -4.04 -2.84 -14.00
C GLY A 79 -4.33 -3.27 -15.43
N ASN A 80 -4.90 -4.45 -15.60
CA ASN A 80 -4.98 -5.12 -16.88
C ASN A 80 -6.43 -5.39 -17.29
N PRO A 81 -7.03 -4.57 -18.19
CA PRO A 81 -8.41 -4.75 -18.58
C PRO A 81 -8.63 -6.05 -19.36
N GLY A 82 -9.75 -6.70 -19.10
CA GLY A 82 -10.16 -7.93 -19.77
C GLY A 82 -9.79 -9.22 -19.04
N ILE A 83 -9.13 -9.10 -17.87
CA ILE A 83 -8.84 -10.21 -16.96
C ILE A 83 -9.31 -9.88 -15.52
N ASP A 84 -9.40 -10.90 -14.69
CA ASP A 84 -9.69 -10.86 -13.24
C ASP A 84 -8.89 -12.01 -12.63
N VAL A 85 -7.87 -11.70 -11.81
CA VAL A 85 -6.97 -12.72 -11.26
C VAL A 85 -7.54 -13.26 -9.95
N GLU A 86 -7.85 -14.54 -9.91
CA GLU A 86 -8.43 -15.20 -8.74
C GLU A 86 -7.37 -15.76 -7.77
N HIS A 87 -6.21 -16.21 -8.31
CA HIS A 87 -5.15 -16.81 -7.50
C HIS A 87 -3.76 -16.64 -8.10
N TYR A 88 -2.77 -16.40 -7.25
CA TYR A 88 -1.35 -16.43 -7.57
C TYR A 88 -0.65 -17.57 -6.83
N THR A 89 0.17 -18.35 -7.55
CA THR A 89 1.20 -19.21 -6.95
C THR A 89 2.56 -18.69 -7.39
N LEU A 90 3.34 -18.18 -6.45
CA LEU A 90 4.69 -17.67 -6.69
C LEU A 90 5.73 -18.66 -6.15
N ALA A 91 6.44 -19.35 -7.04
CA ALA A 91 7.64 -20.11 -6.69
C ALA A 91 8.88 -19.25 -6.95
N LEU A 92 9.53 -18.76 -5.89
CA LEU A 92 10.62 -17.79 -5.94
C LEU A 92 11.85 -18.35 -5.21
N GLN A 93 12.98 -18.32 -5.88
CA GLN A 93 14.30 -18.57 -5.29
C GLN A 93 15.10 -17.27 -5.25
N TYR A 94 15.57 -16.89 -4.05
CA TYR A 94 16.36 -15.69 -3.83
C TYR A 94 17.78 -16.01 -3.34
N ASP A 95 18.79 -15.43 -4.01
CA ASP A 95 20.19 -15.45 -3.58
C ASP A 95 20.60 -14.08 -3.03
N PRO A 96 20.66 -13.89 -1.69
CA PRO A 96 20.98 -12.59 -1.11
C PRO A 96 22.42 -12.12 -1.33
N VAL A 97 23.33 -13.04 -1.71
CA VAL A 97 24.73 -12.70 -1.98
C VAL A 97 24.91 -12.02 -3.33
N ARG A 98 24.15 -12.49 -4.32
CA ARG A 98 24.15 -11.93 -5.68
C ARG A 98 23.03 -10.93 -5.90
N ASN A 99 22.08 -10.86 -4.99
CA ASN A 99 20.81 -10.15 -5.15
C ASN A 99 20.07 -10.61 -6.42
N ASP A 100 19.98 -11.93 -6.61
CA ASP A 100 19.35 -12.55 -7.79
C ASP A 100 18.05 -13.24 -7.38
N ILE A 101 17.02 -13.04 -8.18
CA ILE A 101 15.75 -13.77 -8.14
C ILE A 101 15.63 -14.65 -9.39
N SER A 102 15.17 -15.90 -9.18
CA SER A 102 14.67 -16.79 -10.23
C SER A 102 13.29 -17.28 -9.79
N ALA A 103 12.27 -17.06 -10.61
CA ALA A 103 10.91 -17.32 -10.19
C ALA A 103 10.01 -17.83 -11.34
N ASN A 104 8.92 -18.46 -10.94
CA ASN A 104 7.76 -18.72 -11.75
C ASN A 104 6.53 -18.16 -11.04
N ALA A 105 5.82 -17.25 -11.68
CA ALA A 105 4.51 -16.78 -11.27
C ALA A 105 3.46 -17.56 -12.08
N GLN A 106 2.59 -18.29 -11.39
CA GLN A 106 1.41 -18.90 -11.98
C GLN A 106 0.18 -18.12 -11.54
N LEU A 107 -0.63 -17.68 -12.50
CA LEU A 107 -1.88 -16.95 -12.30
C LEU A 107 -3.05 -17.81 -12.75
N GLU A 108 -4.04 -17.98 -11.88
CA GLU A 108 -5.36 -18.48 -12.25
C GLU A 108 -6.27 -17.28 -12.41
N LEU A 109 -6.80 -17.03 -13.62
CA LEU A 109 -7.57 -15.86 -13.95
C LEU A 109 -8.82 -16.19 -14.76
N VAL A 110 -9.78 -15.27 -14.77
CA VAL A 110 -10.98 -15.32 -15.58
C VAL A 110 -10.96 -14.20 -16.60
N MET A 111 -11.26 -14.52 -17.85
CA MET A 111 -11.42 -13.51 -18.88
C MET A 111 -12.71 -12.73 -18.65
N THR A 112 -12.64 -11.42 -18.50
CA THR A 112 -13.82 -10.55 -18.40
C THR A 112 -14.30 -10.03 -19.74
N GLU A 113 -13.45 -10.18 -20.78
CA GLU A 113 -13.73 -9.82 -22.18
C GLU A 113 -13.16 -10.85 -23.16
N ASP A 114 -13.67 -10.89 -24.40
CA ASP A 114 -13.07 -11.67 -25.48
C ASP A 114 -11.77 -11.00 -25.93
N ARG A 115 -10.64 -11.72 -25.90
CA ARG A 115 -9.32 -11.17 -26.22
C ARG A 115 -8.48 -12.12 -27.08
N ASP A 116 -7.77 -11.57 -28.07
CA ASP A 116 -6.71 -12.25 -28.82
C ASP A 116 -5.36 -12.13 -28.08
N THR A 117 -5.20 -11.05 -27.30
CA THR A 117 -4.03 -10.73 -26.46
C THR A 117 -4.51 -10.11 -25.16
N PHE A 118 -3.74 -10.28 -24.10
CA PHE A 118 -3.91 -9.59 -22.81
C PHE A 118 -2.56 -9.21 -22.23
N SER A 119 -2.51 -8.35 -21.22
CA SER A 119 -1.27 -7.94 -20.57
C SER A 119 -1.26 -8.29 -19.09
N LEU A 120 -0.07 -8.17 -18.50
CA LEU A 120 0.20 -8.11 -17.06
C LEU A 120 1.14 -6.95 -16.81
N ASP A 121 0.97 -6.24 -15.69
CA ASP A 121 1.96 -5.28 -15.21
C ASP A 121 3.29 -5.99 -14.91
N SER A 122 4.38 -5.54 -15.52
CA SER A 122 5.70 -6.18 -15.39
C SER A 122 6.81 -5.19 -15.70
N SER A 123 7.24 -4.44 -14.69
CA SER A 123 8.22 -3.36 -14.85
C SER A 123 9.67 -3.82 -14.71
N GLY A 124 9.95 -4.88 -13.94
CA GLY A 124 11.29 -5.33 -13.60
C GLY A 124 11.71 -6.71 -14.11
N PRO A 125 10.81 -7.72 -14.17
CA PRO A 125 11.15 -9.09 -14.55
C PRO A 125 11.72 -9.25 -15.95
N ASP A 126 12.84 -10.00 -16.07
CA ASP A 126 13.37 -10.49 -17.35
C ASP A 126 12.69 -11.82 -17.69
N VAL A 127 11.58 -11.74 -18.43
CA VAL A 127 10.72 -12.87 -18.76
C VAL A 127 11.38 -13.75 -19.80
N SER A 128 11.49 -15.04 -19.49
CA SER A 128 12.15 -16.03 -20.33
C SER A 128 11.17 -16.98 -21.04
N ALA A 129 9.99 -17.21 -20.47
CA ALA A 129 8.96 -18.05 -21.06
C ALA A 129 7.58 -17.69 -20.50
N VAL A 130 6.56 -17.82 -21.34
CA VAL A 130 5.14 -17.73 -20.96
C VAL A 130 4.40 -18.94 -21.51
N SER A 131 3.49 -19.52 -20.71
CA SER A 131 2.52 -20.49 -21.20
C SER A 131 1.10 -20.14 -20.74
N VAL A 132 0.12 -20.53 -21.54
CA VAL A 132 -1.31 -20.36 -21.27
C VAL A 132 -1.96 -21.74 -21.37
N ASP A 133 -2.61 -22.20 -20.28
CA ASP A 133 -3.17 -23.55 -20.15
C ASP A 133 -2.13 -24.66 -20.48
N GLY A 134 -0.87 -24.43 -20.11
CA GLY A 134 0.26 -25.34 -20.37
C GLY A 134 0.76 -25.34 -21.81
N ALA A 135 0.18 -24.56 -22.73
CA ALA A 135 0.69 -24.36 -24.09
C ALA A 135 1.58 -23.12 -24.14
N PRO A 136 2.77 -23.19 -24.80
CA PRO A 136 3.62 -22.02 -24.99
C PRO A 136 2.83 -20.87 -25.65
N ALA A 137 2.98 -19.67 -25.17
CA ALA A 137 2.41 -18.46 -25.69
C ALA A 137 3.51 -17.53 -26.23
N ASP A 138 3.19 -16.78 -27.27
CA ASP A 138 4.05 -15.68 -27.70
C ASP A 138 3.89 -14.50 -26.74
N PHE A 139 4.97 -13.78 -26.48
CA PHE A 139 4.92 -12.62 -25.59
C PHE A 139 5.86 -11.50 -26.03
N VAL A 140 5.55 -10.27 -25.61
CA VAL A 140 6.39 -9.10 -25.76
C VAL A 140 6.54 -8.44 -24.39
N ALA A 141 7.75 -8.46 -23.84
CA ALA A 141 8.08 -7.68 -22.65
C ALA A 141 8.41 -6.24 -23.07
N ALA A 142 7.53 -5.32 -22.77
CA ALA A 142 7.64 -3.90 -23.06
C ALA A 142 7.25 -3.10 -21.80
N PRO A 143 8.15 -3.02 -20.79
CA PRO A 143 7.83 -2.38 -19.53
C PRO A 143 7.11 -1.02 -19.70
N PRO A 144 6.04 -0.75 -18.91
CA PRO A 144 5.63 -1.51 -17.74
C PRO A 144 4.82 -2.80 -18.02
N GLU A 145 4.58 -3.18 -19.30
CA GLU A 145 3.68 -4.25 -19.68
C GLU A 145 4.38 -5.52 -20.18
N LEU A 146 3.79 -6.66 -19.85
CA LEU A 146 4.04 -7.96 -20.46
C LEU A 146 2.83 -8.35 -21.32
N MET A 147 2.90 -8.11 -22.62
CA MET A 147 1.84 -8.50 -23.58
C MET A 147 1.93 -9.99 -23.89
N ILE A 148 0.84 -10.73 -23.73
CA ILE A 148 0.75 -12.18 -23.92
C ILE A 148 -0.22 -12.49 -25.06
N THR A 149 0.22 -13.31 -26.00
CA THR A 149 -0.58 -13.80 -27.12
C THR A 149 -0.75 -15.32 -27.02
N PRO A 150 -1.88 -15.83 -26.50
CA PRO A 150 -2.15 -17.24 -26.40
C PRO A 150 -2.27 -17.90 -27.77
N ALA A 151 -2.11 -19.22 -27.84
CA ALA A 151 -2.20 -20.00 -29.08
C ALA A 151 -3.59 -19.94 -29.75
N SER A 152 -4.62 -19.52 -29.03
CA SER A 152 -5.98 -19.32 -29.54
C SER A 152 -6.64 -18.18 -28.77
N PRO A 153 -7.56 -17.42 -29.40
CA PRO A 153 -8.32 -16.38 -28.72
C PRO A 153 -9.04 -16.91 -27.47
N LEU A 154 -9.05 -16.09 -26.43
CA LEU A 154 -9.75 -16.37 -25.17
C LEU A 154 -11.12 -15.66 -25.18
N THR A 155 -12.07 -16.25 -24.48
CA THR A 155 -13.46 -15.74 -24.48
C THR A 155 -13.90 -15.39 -23.06
N THR A 156 -14.78 -14.42 -22.95
CA THR A 156 -15.41 -13.97 -21.71
C THR A 156 -15.93 -15.16 -20.87
N GLY A 157 -15.55 -15.19 -19.59
CA GLY A 157 -15.89 -16.23 -18.65
C GLY A 157 -15.01 -17.49 -18.73
N GLN A 158 -14.00 -17.50 -19.59
CA GLN A 158 -13.03 -18.59 -19.64
C GLN A 158 -12.04 -18.47 -18.48
N HIS A 159 -11.90 -19.55 -17.69
CA HIS A 159 -10.80 -19.68 -16.71
C HIS A 159 -9.53 -20.10 -17.45
N VAL A 160 -8.43 -19.45 -17.09
CA VAL A 160 -7.14 -19.61 -17.77
C VAL A 160 -6.04 -19.72 -16.71
N THR A 161 -5.08 -20.59 -16.93
CA THR A 161 -3.84 -20.65 -16.14
C THR A 161 -2.69 -20.08 -16.96
N VAL A 162 -2.03 -19.05 -16.40
CA VAL A 162 -0.86 -18.42 -17.03
C VAL A 162 0.38 -18.70 -16.18
N ASP A 163 1.43 -19.27 -16.79
CA ASP A 163 2.72 -19.43 -16.13
C ASP A 163 3.74 -18.47 -16.76
N VAL A 164 4.43 -17.70 -15.94
CA VAL A 164 5.47 -16.75 -16.35
C VAL A 164 6.77 -17.10 -15.65
N ALA A 165 7.78 -17.60 -16.40
CA ALA A 165 9.11 -17.86 -15.88
C ALA A 165 10.01 -16.65 -16.13
N TYR A 166 10.72 -16.17 -15.09
CA TYR A 166 11.53 -14.98 -15.16
C TYR A 166 12.74 -15.02 -14.23
N THR A 167 13.67 -14.09 -14.48
CA THR A 167 14.77 -13.76 -13.57
C THR A 167 14.79 -12.27 -13.31
N LEU A 168 15.43 -11.85 -12.22
CA LEU A 168 15.51 -10.45 -11.84
C LEU A 168 16.74 -10.21 -10.96
N GLN A 169 17.44 -9.08 -11.19
CA GLN A 169 18.29 -8.45 -10.19
C GLN A 169 17.52 -7.25 -9.63
N PRO A 170 16.85 -7.40 -8.48
CA PRO A 170 15.91 -6.39 -8.02
C PRO A 170 16.64 -5.12 -7.55
N GLU A 171 16.13 -3.98 -7.99
CA GLU A 171 16.53 -2.65 -7.52
C GLU A 171 15.26 -1.85 -7.22
N PRO A 172 15.18 -1.17 -6.05
CA PRO A 172 14.07 -0.28 -5.76
C PRO A 172 13.98 0.85 -6.79
N ILE A 173 12.76 1.23 -7.16
CA ILE A 173 12.52 2.37 -8.05
C ILE A 173 11.86 3.51 -7.28
N LEU A 174 11.82 4.70 -7.87
CA LEU A 174 11.04 5.83 -7.38
C LEU A 174 9.68 5.82 -8.11
N SER A 175 8.61 5.64 -7.36
CA SER A 175 7.23 5.75 -7.83
C SER A 175 6.89 7.15 -8.32
N ALA A 176 5.87 7.26 -9.15
CA ALA A 176 5.27 8.55 -9.50
C ALA A 176 4.69 9.28 -8.26
N ALA A 177 4.28 8.55 -7.24
CA ALA A 177 3.85 9.08 -5.94
C ALA A 177 5.00 9.63 -5.08
N GLY A 178 6.27 9.52 -5.54
CA GLY A 178 7.44 10.03 -4.83
C GLY A 178 8.07 9.05 -3.84
N GLU A 179 7.57 7.82 -3.77
CA GLU A 179 8.05 6.80 -2.84
C GLU A 179 9.03 5.82 -3.48
N HIS A 180 9.94 5.27 -2.68
CA HIS A 180 10.78 4.17 -3.10
C HIS A 180 10.07 2.85 -2.87
N ILE A 181 9.83 2.10 -3.95
CA ILE A 181 9.05 0.86 -3.97
C ILE A 181 9.82 -0.29 -4.60
N GLY A 182 9.31 -1.51 -4.41
CA GLY A 182 9.86 -2.74 -4.97
C GLY A 182 10.64 -3.56 -3.93
N TRP A 183 11.66 -4.27 -4.38
CA TRP A 183 12.45 -5.19 -3.55
C TRP A 183 13.71 -4.52 -3.03
N PHE A 184 13.86 -4.49 -1.72
CA PHE A 184 14.99 -3.87 -1.01
C PHE A 184 15.92 -4.91 -0.42
N GLN A 185 17.21 -4.62 -0.44
CA GLN A 185 18.22 -5.37 0.30
C GLN A 185 18.72 -4.55 1.49
N SER A 186 18.87 -5.20 2.65
CA SER A 186 19.41 -4.62 3.87
C SER A 186 20.47 -5.53 4.48
N PRO A 187 21.28 -5.04 5.45
CA PRO A 187 22.23 -5.89 6.15
C PRO A 187 21.60 -7.08 6.91
N GLY A 188 20.33 -6.97 7.27
CA GLY A 188 19.59 -8.02 7.99
C GLY A 188 18.87 -9.00 7.06
N GLY A 189 18.75 -8.69 5.76
CA GLY A 189 18.03 -9.51 4.80
C GLY A 189 17.46 -8.72 3.63
N SER A 190 16.30 -9.08 3.15
CA SER A 190 15.55 -8.34 2.12
C SER A 190 14.08 -8.20 2.50
N TYR A 191 13.41 -7.23 1.90
CA TYR A 191 11.98 -6.98 2.09
C TYR A 191 11.41 -6.26 0.86
N VAL A 192 10.08 -6.24 0.74
CA VAL A 192 9.38 -5.50 -0.30
C VAL A 192 8.58 -4.34 0.27
N ILE A 193 8.41 -3.29 -0.54
CA ILE A 193 7.46 -2.20 -0.37
C ILE A 193 6.73 -2.06 -1.69
N ASN A 194 5.41 -2.24 -1.70
CA ASN A 194 4.69 -2.37 -2.96
C ASN A 194 3.69 -1.25 -3.21
N GLU A 195 3.32 -0.48 -2.22
CA GLU A 195 2.38 0.63 -2.40
C GLU A 195 3.06 1.83 -3.11
N PRO A 196 2.45 2.35 -4.19
CA PRO A 196 1.19 1.91 -4.80
C PRO A 196 1.32 0.89 -5.94
N GLU A 197 2.47 0.81 -6.67
CA GLU A 197 2.65 -0.01 -7.88
C GLU A 197 3.94 -0.86 -7.86
N GLY A 198 4.38 -1.22 -6.66
CA GLY A 198 5.71 -1.84 -6.46
C GLY A 198 5.78 -3.31 -6.82
N THR A 199 4.67 -4.04 -6.84
CA THR A 199 4.68 -5.49 -7.07
C THR A 199 5.13 -5.82 -8.49
N SER A 200 4.71 -5.06 -9.49
CA SER A 200 5.10 -5.22 -10.89
C SER A 200 6.62 -5.09 -11.12
N THR A 201 7.34 -4.46 -10.18
CA THR A 201 8.80 -4.30 -10.25
C THR A 201 9.57 -5.60 -9.99
N TRP A 202 8.91 -6.61 -9.38
CA TRP A 202 9.58 -7.88 -9.03
C TRP A 202 8.73 -9.13 -9.34
N MET A 203 7.45 -9.00 -9.65
CA MET A 203 6.55 -10.08 -10.02
C MET A 203 5.56 -9.60 -11.10
N PRO A 204 5.39 -10.32 -12.25
CA PRO A 204 4.31 -10.02 -13.18
C PRO A 204 2.94 -10.27 -12.52
N CYS A 205 2.05 -9.26 -12.57
CA CYS A 205 0.74 -9.32 -11.90
C CYS A 205 -0.27 -8.34 -12.56
N ASP A 206 -1.50 -8.33 -12.07
CA ASP A 206 -2.40 -7.19 -12.18
C ASP A 206 -2.15 -6.32 -10.95
N ASP A 207 -1.44 -5.18 -11.12
CA ASP A 207 -0.91 -4.40 -9.99
C ASP A 207 -1.84 -3.24 -9.58
N HIS A 208 -3.16 -3.45 -9.70
CA HIS A 208 -4.15 -2.45 -9.33
C HIS A 208 -4.97 -2.87 -8.11
N PRO A 209 -5.29 -1.97 -7.14
CA PRO A 209 -5.98 -2.33 -5.90
C PRO A 209 -7.42 -2.81 -6.10
N SER A 210 -8.01 -2.64 -7.30
CA SER A 210 -9.32 -3.21 -7.62
C SER A 210 -9.31 -4.71 -7.88
N ASP A 211 -8.17 -5.26 -8.33
CA ASP A 211 -7.97 -6.71 -8.50
C ASP A 211 -7.45 -7.31 -7.18
N LYS A 212 -8.23 -8.23 -6.60
CA LYS A 212 -7.88 -8.92 -5.35
C LYS A 212 -7.90 -10.42 -5.57
N ALA A 213 -6.79 -11.06 -5.26
CA ALA A 213 -6.60 -12.49 -5.43
C ALA A 213 -6.21 -13.18 -4.12
N THR A 214 -6.26 -14.50 -4.10
CA THR A 214 -5.63 -15.35 -3.08
C THR A 214 -4.19 -15.66 -3.48
N PHE A 215 -3.32 -16.00 -2.50
CA PHE A 215 -1.90 -16.17 -2.77
C PHE A 215 -1.33 -17.43 -2.12
N ARG A 216 -0.46 -18.10 -2.86
CA ARG A 216 0.46 -19.12 -2.38
C ARG A 216 1.89 -18.71 -2.72
N PHE A 217 2.74 -18.60 -1.70
CA PHE A 217 4.15 -18.23 -1.83
C PHE A 217 5.03 -19.44 -1.48
N GLU A 218 5.90 -19.84 -2.40
CA GLU A 218 6.92 -20.87 -2.21
C GLU A 218 8.30 -20.24 -2.27
N LEU A 219 8.80 -19.76 -1.13
CA LEU A 219 10.02 -18.96 -1.03
C LEU A 219 11.21 -19.83 -0.68
N THR A 220 12.18 -19.96 -1.58
CA THR A 220 13.42 -20.71 -1.38
C THR A 220 14.60 -19.76 -1.17
N VAL A 221 15.30 -19.93 -0.04
CA VAL A 221 16.46 -19.14 0.38
C VAL A 221 17.60 -20.04 0.82
N PRO A 222 18.86 -19.55 0.95
CA PRO A 222 19.95 -20.33 1.52
C PRO A 222 19.62 -20.85 2.93
N THR A 223 20.09 -22.07 3.23
CA THR A 223 19.84 -22.75 4.51
C THR A 223 20.22 -21.87 5.70
N GLY A 224 19.33 -21.78 6.69
CA GLY A 224 19.47 -21.00 7.90
C GLY A 224 18.83 -19.61 7.83
N LEU A 225 18.34 -19.19 6.67
CA LEU A 225 17.52 -17.98 6.55
C LEU A 225 16.03 -18.30 6.66
N THR A 226 15.30 -17.37 7.24
CA THR A 226 13.82 -17.39 7.26
C THR A 226 13.33 -16.60 6.05
N ALA A 227 12.30 -17.12 5.37
CA ALA A 227 11.55 -16.38 4.36
C ALA A 227 10.07 -16.36 4.74
N VAL A 228 9.46 -15.20 4.69
CA VAL A 228 8.09 -14.95 5.17
C VAL A 228 7.31 -14.21 4.11
N ALA A 229 6.03 -14.59 3.98
CA ALA A 229 5.04 -13.87 3.17
C ALA A 229 3.71 -13.73 3.95
N ASN A 230 2.69 -13.13 3.32
CA ASN A 230 1.35 -13.02 3.89
C ASN A 230 0.76 -14.41 4.19
N GLY A 231 -0.25 -14.41 5.03
CA GLY A 231 -1.01 -15.61 5.37
C GLY A 231 -0.33 -16.52 6.40
N GLY A 232 -0.66 -17.80 6.36
CA GLY A 232 -0.17 -18.84 7.27
C GLY A 232 0.97 -19.66 6.70
N LEU A 233 1.94 -20.02 7.54
CA LEU A 233 2.97 -20.98 7.19
C LEU A 233 2.31 -22.38 7.08
N VAL A 234 2.32 -22.96 5.88
CA VAL A 234 1.74 -24.29 5.62
C VAL A 234 2.79 -25.38 5.49
N GLU A 235 4.01 -25.04 5.08
CA GLU A 235 5.11 -26.01 4.95
C GLU A 235 6.48 -25.33 5.11
N HIS A 236 7.43 -26.02 5.73
CA HIS A 236 8.84 -25.65 5.74
C HIS A 236 9.68 -26.90 5.51
N THR A 237 10.52 -26.85 4.48
CA THR A 237 11.43 -27.95 4.15
C THR A 237 12.87 -27.44 4.04
N SER A 238 13.82 -28.26 4.50
CA SER A 238 15.24 -27.93 4.50
C SER A 238 16.04 -28.99 3.73
N THR A 239 17.01 -28.50 2.97
CA THR A 239 18.05 -29.32 2.35
C THR A 239 19.43 -28.93 2.91
N GLU A 240 20.51 -29.49 2.36
CA GLU A 240 21.87 -29.08 2.76
C GLU A 240 22.20 -27.62 2.37
N SER A 241 21.53 -27.07 1.36
CA SER A 241 21.86 -25.78 0.77
C SER A 241 20.73 -24.74 0.80
N THR A 242 19.47 -25.18 0.94
CA THR A 242 18.29 -24.30 0.87
C THR A 242 17.25 -24.65 1.90
N ASP A 243 16.52 -23.64 2.35
CA ASP A 243 15.25 -23.75 3.07
C ASP A 243 14.14 -23.22 2.17
N THR A 244 13.03 -23.97 2.05
CA THR A 244 11.82 -23.55 1.33
C THR A 244 10.70 -23.36 2.33
N TRP A 245 10.10 -22.17 2.31
CA TRP A 245 9.00 -21.75 3.16
C TRP A 245 7.77 -21.54 2.31
N VAL A 246 6.66 -22.22 2.65
CA VAL A 246 5.40 -22.13 1.90
C VAL A 246 4.35 -21.45 2.76
N TRP A 247 3.86 -20.31 2.27
CA TRP A 247 2.83 -19.52 2.91
C TRP A 247 1.55 -19.51 2.08
N GLN A 248 0.40 -19.40 2.73
CA GLN A 248 -0.90 -19.39 2.09
C GLN A 248 -1.76 -18.27 2.65
N GLU A 249 -2.22 -17.37 1.77
CA GLU A 249 -3.24 -16.36 2.07
C GLU A 249 -4.51 -16.71 1.31
N ASP A 250 -5.54 -17.11 2.04
CA ASP A 250 -6.82 -17.58 1.49
C ASP A 250 -7.86 -16.45 1.35
N ARG A 251 -7.54 -15.25 1.86
CA ARG A 251 -8.37 -14.06 1.70
C ARG A 251 -7.99 -13.29 0.44
N PRO A 252 -8.97 -12.75 -0.30
CA PRO A 252 -8.66 -11.86 -1.41
C PRO A 252 -7.87 -10.63 -0.93
N MET A 253 -6.71 -10.40 -1.51
CA MET A 253 -5.74 -9.36 -1.15
C MET A 253 -5.28 -8.64 -2.42
N ALA A 254 -5.20 -7.31 -2.39
CA ALA A 254 -4.58 -6.53 -3.45
C ALA A 254 -3.05 -6.71 -3.43
N THR A 255 -2.42 -6.60 -4.59
CA THR A 255 -0.98 -6.85 -4.77
C THR A 255 -0.10 -5.90 -3.96
N TYR A 256 -0.51 -4.64 -3.77
CA TYR A 256 0.26 -3.69 -2.98
C TYR A 256 0.44 -4.10 -1.51
N LEU A 257 -0.43 -4.96 -0.98
CA LEU A 257 -0.39 -5.50 0.40
C LEU A 257 0.52 -6.72 0.57
N ILE A 258 1.16 -7.19 -0.50
CA ILE A 258 2.07 -8.34 -0.43
C ILE A 258 3.25 -8.01 0.49
N GLN A 259 3.53 -8.94 1.39
CA GLN A 259 4.73 -8.97 2.20
C GLN A 259 5.66 -10.09 1.73
N VAL A 260 6.92 -9.78 1.47
CA VAL A 260 8.02 -10.74 1.40
C VAL A 260 9.17 -10.21 2.24
N VAL A 261 9.62 -11.00 3.21
CA VAL A 261 10.77 -10.67 4.07
C VAL A 261 11.68 -11.89 4.14
N THR A 262 12.98 -11.70 3.90
CA THR A 262 13.97 -12.77 4.06
C THR A 262 15.13 -12.34 4.95
N GLY A 263 15.70 -13.24 5.74
CA GLY A 263 16.85 -12.93 6.58
C GLY A 263 16.97 -13.76 7.86
N ASP A 264 17.76 -13.27 8.81
CA ASP A 264 17.93 -13.92 10.13
C ASP A 264 16.80 -13.51 11.08
N TYR A 265 15.59 -13.94 10.75
CA TYR A 265 14.38 -13.62 11.52
C TYR A 265 13.90 -14.81 12.35
N GLU A 266 13.16 -14.50 13.40
CA GLU A 266 12.40 -15.44 14.22
C GLU A 266 10.91 -15.16 14.02
N ILE A 267 10.15 -16.22 13.73
CA ILE A 267 8.68 -16.17 13.73
C ILE A 267 8.23 -16.37 15.16
N VAL A 268 7.40 -15.47 15.66
CA VAL A 268 6.87 -15.45 17.02
C VAL A 268 5.37 -15.68 16.96
N ASP A 269 4.97 -16.93 17.15
CA ASP A 269 3.57 -17.31 17.17
C ASP A 269 2.92 -17.03 18.53
N GLY A 270 1.64 -16.70 18.50
CA GLY A 270 0.81 -16.42 19.66
C GLY A 270 -0.67 -16.68 19.38
N VAL A 271 -1.49 -16.33 20.35
CA VAL A 271 -2.95 -16.35 20.24
C VAL A 271 -3.47 -15.07 20.89
N GLY A 272 -4.10 -14.25 20.09
CA GLY A 272 -4.71 -12.99 20.51
C GLY A 272 -6.19 -13.09 20.88
N PRO A 273 -6.91 -11.96 20.91
CA PRO A 273 -8.32 -11.89 21.25
C PRO A 273 -9.17 -12.85 20.42
N ASN A 274 -10.22 -13.39 21.04
CA ASN A 274 -11.15 -14.33 20.41
C ASN A 274 -10.50 -15.58 19.79
N GLY A 275 -9.24 -15.89 20.15
CA GLY A 275 -8.49 -17.03 19.59
C GLY A 275 -7.84 -16.73 18.26
N LEU A 276 -7.69 -15.46 17.87
CA LEU A 276 -7.03 -15.03 16.65
C LEU A 276 -5.57 -15.53 16.63
N PRO A 277 -5.15 -16.29 15.61
CA PRO A 277 -3.75 -16.65 15.45
C PRO A 277 -2.87 -15.40 15.28
N LEU A 278 -1.83 -15.27 16.11
CA LEU A 278 -0.82 -14.23 15.97
C LEU A 278 0.46 -14.82 15.39
N SER A 279 1.11 -14.11 14.46
CA SER A 279 2.37 -14.54 13.86
C SER A 279 3.21 -13.31 13.54
N SER A 280 4.07 -12.91 14.47
CA SER A 280 4.96 -11.75 14.31
C SER A 280 6.37 -12.18 13.89
N ILE A 281 7.13 -11.22 13.34
CA ILE A 281 8.50 -11.47 12.85
C ILE A 281 9.43 -10.42 13.44
N VAL A 282 10.52 -10.87 13.98
CA VAL A 282 11.58 -10.00 14.52
C VAL A 282 12.95 -10.56 14.17
N LEU A 283 13.94 -9.69 14.02
CA LEU A 283 15.33 -10.15 13.92
C LEU A 283 15.67 -10.99 15.16
N ARG A 284 16.24 -12.19 14.95
CA ARG A 284 16.57 -13.15 16.03
C ARG A 284 17.39 -12.51 17.16
N LYS A 285 18.37 -11.65 16.80
CA LYS A 285 19.19 -10.89 17.75
C LYS A 285 18.41 -9.88 18.61
N ASP A 286 17.25 -9.45 18.15
CA ASP A 286 16.44 -8.41 18.78
C ASP A 286 15.20 -8.96 19.51
N ARG A 287 14.94 -10.27 19.45
CA ARG A 287 13.74 -10.95 19.95
C ARG A 287 13.25 -10.46 21.33
N THR A 288 14.16 -10.41 22.30
CA THR A 288 13.79 -9.99 23.66
C THR A 288 13.45 -8.51 23.73
N ARG A 289 14.16 -7.68 22.98
CA ARG A 289 13.95 -6.24 22.94
C ARG A 289 12.61 -5.85 22.32
N MET A 290 12.12 -6.64 21.35
CA MET A 290 10.87 -6.37 20.65
C MET A 290 9.62 -6.82 21.42
N GLN A 291 9.76 -7.60 22.51
CA GLN A 291 8.62 -8.13 23.26
C GLN A 291 7.59 -7.07 23.72
N PRO A 292 7.99 -5.88 24.22
CA PRO A 292 6.99 -4.88 24.63
C PRO A 292 6.03 -4.45 23.55
N TYR A 293 6.45 -4.48 22.28
CA TYR A 293 5.63 -4.13 21.13
C TYR A 293 4.69 -5.26 20.73
N LEU A 294 5.14 -6.51 20.88
CA LEU A 294 4.29 -7.68 20.65
C LEU A 294 3.16 -7.77 21.70
N ASP A 295 3.44 -7.32 22.92
CA ASP A 295 2.50 -7.39 24.04
C ASP A 295 1.33 -6.38 23.92
N THR A 296 1.39 -5.37 23.01
CA THR A 296 0.30 -4.39 22.81
C THR A 296 -0.76 -4.86 21.83
N ILE A 297 -0.48 -5.88 21.03
CA ILE A 297 -1.35 -6.32 19.92
C ILE A 297 -2.76 -6.63 20.43
N ASP A 298 -2.86 -7.35 21.53
CA ASP A 298 -4.15 -7.80 22.07
C ASP A 298 -5.02 -6.62 22.49
N ASP A 299 -4.45 -5.65 23.22
CA ASP A 299 -5.19 -4.47 23.72
C ASP A 299 -5.66 -3.58 22.56
N GLN A 300 -4.85 -3.44 21.50
CA GLN A 300 -5.21 -2.64 20.33
C GLN A 300 -6.29 -3.33 19.48
N ILE A 301 -6.22 -4.65 19.31
CA ILE A 301 -7.26 -5.42 18.60
C ILE A 301 -8.59 -5.33 19.35
N ASP A 302 -8.60 -5.57 20.67
CA ASP A 302 -9.83 -5.49 21.50
C ASP A 302 -10.43 -4.08 21.41
N PHE A 303 -9.60 -3.04 21.42
CA PHE A 303 -10.06 -1.67 21.26
C PHE A 303 -10.74 -1.43 19.91
N PHE A 304 -10.11 -1.82 18.80
CA PHE A 304 -10.68 -1.61 17.47
C PHE A 304 -11.89 -2.51 17.18
N ASP A 305 -11.94 -3.72 17.73
CA ASP A 305 -13.12 -4.59 17.66
C ASP A 305 -14.39 -3.89 18.19
N ASP A 306 -14.26 -3.15 19.29
CA ASP A 306 -15.39 -2.43 19.89
C ASP A 306 -15.93 -1.31 18.97
N TYR A 307 -15.07 -0.67 18.18
CA TYR A 307 -15.45 0.48 17.34
C TYR A 307 -15.67 0.12 15.87
N PHE A 308 -14.80 -0.71 15.29
CA PHE A 308 -14.81 -1.04 13.85
C PHE A 308 -15.51 -2.36 13.55
N GLY A 309 -15.84 -3.13 14.60
CA GLY A 309 -16.37 -4.49 14.51
C GLY A 309 -15.26 -5.54 14.54
N PRO A 310 -15.64 -6.84 14.62
CA PRO A 310 -14.68 -7.92 14.77
C PRO A 310 -13.52 -7.84 13.76
N TYR A 311 -12.31 -8.17 14.21
CA TYR A 311 -11.12 -8.21 13.36
C TYR A 311 -11.43 -9.00 12.07
N PRO A 312 -11.21 -8.40 10.89
CA PRO A 312 -11.80 -8.93 9.66
C PRO A 312 -11.01 -10.04 8.97
N LEU A 313 -9.76 -10.30 9.38
CA LEU A 313 -8.87 -11.26 8.77
C LEU A 313 -8.66 -12.49 9.65
N ASP A 314 -7.95 -13.51 9.14
CA ASP A 314 -7.80 -14.81 9.80
C ASP A 314 -6.61 -14.88 10.76
N ARG A 315 -5.74 -13.86 10.78
CA ARG A 315 -4.53 -13.74 11.61
C ARG A 315 -4.06 -12.31 11.68
N TYR A 316 -3.21 -12.03 12.67
CA TYR A 316 -2.47 -10.78 12.74
C TYR A 316 -1.04 -10.99 13.26
N GLY A 317 -0.21 -9.99 13.11
CA GLY A 317 1.13 -9.90 13.67
C GLY A 317 1.81 -8.60 13.26
N ILE A 318 3.03 -8.41 13.75
CA ILE A 318 3.89 -7.30 13.32
C ILE A 318 5.23 -7.84 12.85
N ALA A 319 5.76 -7.26 11.77
CA ALA A 319 7.08 -7.56 11.24
C ALA A 319 8.01 -6.38 11.54
N ILE A 320 8.89 -6.53 12.54
CA ILE A 320 9.90 -5.50 12.87
C ILE A 320 11.20 -5.90 12.17
N ILE A 321 11.48 -5.25 11.04
CA ILE A 321 12.51 -5.65 10.08
C ILE A 321 13.69 -4.67 10.01
N ASP A 322 14.81 -5.12 9.43
CA ASP A 322 15.98 -4.28 9.18
C ASP A 322 15.76 -3.50 7.87
N SER A 323 15.16 -2.32 7.98
CA SER A 323 14.83 -1.41 6.89
C SER A 323 15.32 0.00 7.19
N PHE A 324 15.07 0.95 6.29
CA PHE A 324 15.32 2.36 6.59
C PHE A 324 14.36 2.89 7.66
N PRO A 325 14.80 3.86 8.49
CA PRO A 325 13.94 4.46 9.52
C PRO A 325 12.70 5.16 8.91
N GLY A 326 11.59 5.09 9.63
CA GLY A 326 10.31 5.68 9.21
C GLY A 326 9.47 4.77 8.31
N LEU A 327 9.92 3.54 8.01
CA LEU A 327 9.08 2.57 7.33
C LEU A 327 7.99 2.05 8.28
N ALA A 328 6.76 2.26 7.91
CA ALA A 328 5.58 1.55 8.38
C ALA A 328 4.73 1.19 7.16
N MET A 329 4.11 0.03 7.15
CA MET A 329 3.33 -0.48 6.01
C MET A 329 2.31 -1.50 6.51
N GLU A 330 1.10 -1.37 6.05
CA GLU A 330 -0.07 -2.17 6.45
C GLU A 330 -0.13 -3.57 5.84
N THR A 331 0.97 -4.14 5.37
CA THR A 331 0.93 -5.46 4.69
C THR A 331 -0.06 -6.42 5.35
N MET A 332 -0.98 -6.98 4.54
CA MET A 332 -2.19 -7.67 5.02
C MET A 332 -1.88 -8.82 5.97
N GLY A 333 -2.51 -8.80 7.13
CA GLY A 333 -2.35 -9.82 8.18
C GLY A 333 -1.05 -9.72 8.99
N ARG A 334 -0.13 -8.82 8.62
CA ARG A 334 1.12 -8.58 9.37
C ARG A 334 1.76 -7.26 8.99
N SER A 335 1.47 -6.20 9.73
CA SER A 335 2.03 -4.87 9.47
C SER A 335 3.56 -4.82 9.62
N GLN A 336 4.23 -4.06 8.76
CA GLN A 336 5.69 -4.05 8.63
C GLN A 336 6.28 -2.73 9.14
N PHE A 337 7.34 -2.81 9.97
CA PHE A 337 7.94 -1.65 10.63
C PHE A 337 9.45 -1.69 10.57
N SER A 338 10.08 -0.50 10.50
CA SER A 338 11.52 -0.39 10.67
C SER A 338 11.95 -0.67 12.10
N ARG A 339 12.92 -1.59 12.26
CA ARG A 339 13.48 -1.89 13.57
C ARG A 339 14.18 -0.69 14.24
N ASP A 340 14.64 0.28 13.48
CA ASP A 340 15.35 1.44 14.03
C ASP A 340 14.40 2.36 14.80
N ASP A 341 13.14 2.44 14.40
CA ASP A 341 12.10 3.18 15.11
C ASP A 341 11.66 2.48 16.40
N PHE A 342 11.92 1.18 16.51
CA PHE A 342 11.64 0.34 17.68
C PHE A 342 12.91 -0.01 18.50
N ALA A 343 14.02 0.65 18.22
CA ALA A 343 15.32 0.31 18.81
C ALA A 343 15.41 0.52 20.33
N SER A 344 14.56 1.38 20.91
CA SER A 344 14.54 1.66 22.34
C SER A 344 14.13 0.43 23.19
N GLY A 345 13.34 -0.48 22.63
CA GLY A 345 12.71 -1.60 23.36
C GLY A 345 11.70 -1.13 24.41
N ARG A 346 11.19 0.10 24.26
CA ARG A 346 10.17 0.70 25.13
C ARG A 346 9.06 1.26 24.27
N LEU A 347 7.86 0.95 24.66
CA LEU A 347 6.67 1.53 24.08
C LEU A 347 6.54 2.99 24.53
N ASP A 348 6.54 3.91 23.60
CA ASP A 348 6.23 5.32 23.81
C ASP A 348 5.22 5.80 22.75
N GLN A 349 4.86 7.06 22.80
CA GLN A 349 3.79 7.59 21.94
C GLN A 349 4.03 7.37 20.44
N LEU A 350 5.28 7.40 19.98
CA LEU A 350 5.61 7.18 18.56
C LEU A 350 5.30 5.74 18.14
N GLN A 351 5.69 4.75 18.95
CA GLN A 351 5.41 3.35 18.62
C GLN A 351 3.92 3.03 18.76
N GLU A 352 3.22 3.60 19.76
CA GLU A 352 1.75 3.49 19.88
C GLU A 352 1.04 4.04 18.64
N LEU A 353 1.52 5.18 18.12
CA LEU A 353 1.02 5.77 16.90
C LEU A 353 1.18 4.83 15.71
N PHE A 354 2.42 4.39 15.41
CA PHE A 354 2.69 3.49 14.29
C PHE A 354 1.88 2.19 14.39
N LEU A 355 1.93 1.52 15.56
CA LEU A 355 1.27 0.23 15.73
C LEU A 355 -0.25 0.33 15.57
N SER A 356 -0.89 1.38 16.09
CA SER A 356 -2.34 1.55 15.99
C SER A 356 -2.78 2.00 14.58
N HIS A 357 -1.98 2.80 13.88
CA HIS A 357 -2.23 3.20 12.50
C HIS A 357 -2.25 1.98 11.59
N GLU A 358 -1.14 1.22 11.55
CA GLU A 358 -1.01 0.05 10.69
C GLU A 358 -1.96 -1.10 11.06
N LEU A 359 -2.37 -1.19 12.33
CA LEU A 359 -3.40 -2.15 12.70
C LEU A 359 -4.79 -1.71 12.20
N ALA A 360 -5.12 -0.42 12.22
CA ALA A 360 -6.42 0.06 11.75
C ALA A 360 -6.63 -0.18 10.25
N HIS A 361 -5.55 -0.17 9.46
CA HIS A 361 -5.58 -0.53 8.05
C HIS A 361 -6.11 -1.94 7.79
N GLN A 362 -5.98 -2.87 8.72
CA GLN A 362 -6.49 -4.23 8.54
C GLN A 362 -8.02 -4.25 8.31
N TRP A 363 -8.75 -3.25 8.83
CA TRP A 363 -10.16 -3.00 8.53
C TRP A 363 -10.34 -2.10 7.30
N PHE A 364 -9.49 -1.03 7.15
CA PHE A 364 -9.62 0.02 6.14
C PHE A 364 -8.34 0.08 5.29
N GLY A 365 -8.35 -0.58 4.15
CA GLY A 365 -7.21 -0.82 3.26
C GLY A 365 -7.09 -2.29 2.92
N ASP A 366 -6.98 -3.16 3.92
CA ASP A 366 -6.75 -4.59 3.70
C ASP A 366 -8.05 -5.36 3.47
N ALA A 367 -8.96 -5.34 4.45
CA ALA A 367 -10.25 -6.01 4.29
C ALA A 367 -11.10 -5.35 3.20
N VAL A 368 -11.10 -4.03 3.15
CA VAL A 368 -11.80 -3.22 2.14
C VAL A 368 -10.78 -2.26 1.53
N SER A 369 -10.29 -2.56 0.34
CA SER A 369 -9.29 -1.74 -0.37
C SER A 369 -9.94 -0.61 -1.18
N PRO A 370 -9.20 0.44 -1.56
CA PRO A 370 -9.70 1.46 -2.48
C PRO A 370 -9.88 0.83 -3.86
N ALA A 371 -10.94 1.22 -4.57
CA ALA A 371 -11.17 0.75 -5.93
C ALA A 371 -10.35 1.54 -6.96
N ARG A 372 -9.80 2.69 -6.58
CA ARG A 372 -8.93 3.57 -7.37
C ARG A 372 -7.96 4.26 -6.42
N TRP A 373 -6.80 4.59 -6.89
CA TRP A 373 -5.82 5.32 -6.06
C TRP A 373 -6.27 6.73 -5.66
N THR A 374 -7.17 7.36 -6.43
CA THR A 374 -7.83 8.59 -5.99
C THR A 374 -8.67 8.44 -4.72
N ASP A 375 -9.04 7.22 -4.35
CA ASP A 375 -9.80 6.88 -3.15
C ASP A 375 -8.90 6.52 -1.94
N VAL A 376 -7.56 6.74 -2.00
CA VAL A 376 -6.58 6.38 -0.96
C VAL A 376 -6.93 6.91 0.44
N TRP A 377 -7.67 8.02 0.55
CA TRP A 377 -8.16 8.53 1.83
C TRP A 377 -9.03 7.53 2.59
N LEU A 378 -9.66 6.56 1.90
CA LEU A 378 -10.41 5.46 2.52
C LEU A 378 -9.50 4.52 3.33
N ASN A 379 -8.21 4.47 3.02
CA ASN A 379 -7.20 3.77 3.80
C ASN A 379 -6.63 4.72 4.87
N GLU A 380 -5.89 5.72 4.44
CA GLU A 380 -5.03 6.56 5.27
C GLU A 380 -5.77 7.39 6.30
N SER A 381 -6.88 8.01 5.88
CA SER A 381 -7.65 8.84 6.80
C SER A 381 -8.37 8.03 7.87
N PHE A 382 -8.80 6.82 7.55
CA PHE A 382 -9.46 5.94 8.51
C PHE A 382 -8.45 5.38 9.51
N ALA A 383 -7.25 5.02 9.05
CA ALA A 383 -6.16 4.59 9.91
C ALA A 383 -5.69 5.74 10.83
N THR A 384 -5.49 6.94 10.30
CA THR A 384 -5.17 8.14 11.09
C THR A 384 -6.25 8.45 12.13
N TYR A 385 -7.53 8.29 11.78
CA TYR A 385 -8.60 8.49 12.76
C TYR A 385 -8.61 7.40 13.84
N GLY A 386 -8.30 6.17 13.49
CA GLY A 386 -8.08 5.05 14.42
C GLY A 386 -6.92 5.33 15.37
N GLU A 387 -5.80 5.80 14.85
CA GLU A 387 -4.62 6.26 15.61
C GLU A 387 -5.01 7.32 16.63
N TRP A 388 -5.73 8.38 16.23
CA TRP A 388 -6.19 9.43 17.14
C TRP A 388 -7.11 8.89 18.23
N MET A 389 -7.98 7.95 17.90
CA MET A 389 -8.87 7.29 18.87
C MET A 389 -8.08 6.46 19.88
N TRP A 390 -7.07 5.72 19.42
CA TRP A 390 -6.20 4.92 20.28
C TRP A 390 -5.37 5.79 21.22
N LEU A 391 -4.73 6.85 20.71
CA LEU A 391 -3.93 7.78 21.52
C LEU A 391 -4.77 8.50 22.58
N ASP A 392 -6.03 8.85 22.27
CA ASP A 392 -6.98 9.38 23.25
C ASP A 392 -7.33 8.34 24.33
N HIS A 393 -7.56 7.09 23.93
CA HIS A 393 -7.87 5.98 24.83
C HIS A 393 -6.76 5.73 25.86
N ILE A 394 -5.51 5.72 25.44
CA ILE A 394 -4.36 5.52 26.34
C ILE A 394 -3.92 6.79 27.09
N GLY A 395 -4.60 7.91 26.86
CA GLY A 395 -4.29 9.20 27.50
C GLY A 395 -3.01 9.88 26.99
N ALA A 396 -2.55 9.54 25.78
CA ALA A 396 -1.39 10.15 25.13
C ALA A 396 -1.74 11.44 24.39
N GLY A 397 -3.01 11.80 24.33
CA GLY A 397 -3.53 13.02 23.72
C GLY A 397 -5.04 13.10 23.86
N SER A 398 -5.69 14.00 23.13
CA SER A 398 -7.13 14.13 23.06
C SER A 398 -7.57 14.10 21.59
N LEU A 399 -8.51 13.25 21.23
CA LEU A 399 -9.07 13.18 19.88
C LEU A 399 -9.53 14.57 19.37
N ALA A 400 -10.14 15.36 20.26
CA ALA A 400 -10.59 16.71 19.92
C ALA A 400 -9.41 17.65 19.63
N ASP A 401 -8.31 17.54 20.37
CA ASP A 401 -7.11 18.37 20.15
C ASP A 401 -6.40 17.97 18.85
N PHE A 402 -6.29 16.67 18.55
CA PHE A 402 -5.76 16.17 17.27
C PHE A 402 -6.59 16.71 16.10
N ALA A 403 -7.92 16.56 16.15
CA ALA A 403 -8.80 17.05 15.10
C ALA A 403 -8.73 18.57 14.93
N MET A 404 -8.63 19.36 16.02
CA MET A 404 -8.48 20.80 15.95
C MET A 404 -7.12 21.24 15.40
N ALA A 405 -6.04 20.54 15.76
CA ALA A 405 -4.71 20.81 15.22
C ALA A 405 -4.66 20.51 13.72
N GLY A 406 -5.16 19.34 13.30
CA GLY A 406 -5.26 18.99 11.90
C GLY A 406 -6.09 20.00 11.09
N LEU A 407 -7.26 20.43 11.64
CA LEU A 407 -8.10 21.44 10.97
C LEU A 407 -7.37 22.79 10.78
N ALA A 408 -6.50 23.15 11.71
CA ALA A 408 -5.71 24.39 11.63
C ALA A 408 -4.58 24.32 10.60
N GLU A 409 -4.10 23.11 10.30
CA GLU A 409 -2.98 22.85 9.39
C GLU A 409 -3.43 22.35 8.01
N ARG A 410 -4.73 22.06 7.84
CA ARG A 410 -5.26 21.53 6.60
C ARG A 410 -4.89 22.38 5.40
N GLU A 411 -4.36 21.76 4.39
CA GLU A 411 -4.04 22.37 3.12
C GLU A 411 -5.29 22.74 2.31
N HIS A 412 -5.21 23.83 1.53
CA HIS A 412 -6.31 24.30 0.69
C HIS A 412 -6.38 23.50 -0.62
N ARG A 413 -6.78 22.23 -0.52
CA ARG A 413 -7.01 21.33 -1.65
C ARG A 413 -7.97 20.20 -1.27
N SER A 414 -8.57 19.55 -2.27
CA SER A 414 -9.45 18.39 -2.07
C SER A 414 -8.72 17.24 -1.38
N THR A 415 -9.43 16.48 -0.55
CA THR A 415 -8.94 15.22 0.01
C THR A 415 -9.18 14.04 -0.94
N ALA A 416 -10.32 14.03 -1.67
CA ALA A 416 -10.74 12.91 -2.50
C ALA A 416 -10.27 12.97 -3.97
N SER A 417 -9.31 13.81 -4.29
CA SER A 417 -8.75 13.90 -5.64
C SER A 417 -7.35 14.48 -5.55
N PRO A 418 -6.39 13.74 -4.95
CA PRO A 418 -5.02 14.17 -4.88
C PRO A 418 -4.39 14.19 -6.28
N GLU A 419 -3.34 14.98 -6.47
CA GLU A 419 -2.38 14.75 -7.56
C GLU A 419 -1.49 13.54 -7.18
N VAL A 420 -0.86 12.91 -8.15
CA VAL A 420 -0.10 11.67 -7.91
C VAL A 420 1.03 11.84 -6.89
N ASP A 421 1.77 12.94 -6.94
CA ASP A 421 2.86 13.28 -6.02
C ASP A 421 2.38 13.80 -4.65
N GLU A 422 1.06 13.88 -4.46
CA GLU A 422 0.40 14.32 -3.24
C GLU A 422 -0.54 13.26 -2.64
N MET A 423 -0.63 12.07 -3.27
CA MET A 423 -1.56 11.04 -2.81
C MET A 423 -1.25 10.57 -1.39
N PHE A 424 -0.01 10.67 -0.95
CA PHE A 424 0.43 10.39 0.41
C PHE A 424 0.83 11.68 1.17
N ALA A 425 0.15 12.78 0.91
CA ALA A 425 0.35 14.04 1.63
C ALA A 425 -0.66 14.20 2.76
N PHE A 426 -0.51 15.28 3.54
CA PHE A 426 -1.33 15.60 4.72
C PHE A 426 -2.84 15.41 4.51
N ASN A 427 -3.38 15.77 3.34
CA ASN A 427 -4.82 15.70 3.12
C ASN A 427 -5.37 14.26 3.02
N SER A 428 -4.56 13.30 2.61
CA SER A 428 -4.96 11.89 2.59
C SER A 428 -4.98 11.25 3.98
N TYR A 429 -4.18 11.78 4.91
CA TYR A 429 -4.08 11.36 6.31
C TYR A 429 -4.96 12.23 7.24
N ASP A 430 -4.36 13.24 7.86
CA ASP A 430 -5.03 14.14 8.80
C ASP A 430 -6.20 14.88 8.15
N GLY A 431 -6.05 15.32 6.87
CA GLY A 431 -7.10 16.02 6.15
C GLY A 431 -8.40 15.21 6.04
N GLY A 432 -8.31 13.92 5.78
CA GLY A 432 -9.48 13.05 5.73
C GLY A 432 -9.94 12.59 7.13
N ALA A 433 -9.01 12.41 8.09
CA ALA A 433 -9.38 12.16 9.48
C ALA A 433 -10.23 13.31 10.06
N ILE A 434 -9.96 14.55 9.65
CA ILE A 434 -10.80 15.73 9.94
C ILE A 434 -12.21 15.55 9.33
N VAL A 435 -12.32 15.04 8.10
CA VAL A 435 -13.62 14.76 7.47
C VAL A 435 -14.39 13.73 8.29
N LEU A 436 -13.74 12.65 8.74
CA LEU A 436 -14.34 11.64 9.60
C LEU A 436 -14.79 12.21 10.95
N HIS A 437 -13.97 13.09 11.55
CA HIS A 437 -14.35 13.76 12.78
C HIS A 437 -15.58 14.67 12.59
N ALA A 438 -15.62 15.45 11.51
CA ALA A 438 -16.75 16.27 11.14
C ALA A 438 -18.01 15.44 10.87
N LEU A 439 -17.87 14.29 10.20
CA LEU A 439 -18.95 13.34 9.95
C LEU A 439 -19.52 12.82 11.27
N ARG A 440 -18.64 12.36 12.17
CA ARG A 440 -19.03 11.88 13.50
C ARG A 440 -19.81 12.95 14.28
N LYS A 441 -19.37 14.21 14.24
CA LYS A 441 -20.09 15.34 14.85
C LYS A 441 -21.45 15.60 14.20
N THR A 442 -21.57 15.36 12.88
CA THR A 442 -22.80 15.62 12.13
C THR A 442 -23.87 14.55 12.39
N ILE A 443 -23.49 13.25 12.40
CA ILE A 443 -24.43 12.14 12.47
C ILE A 443 -24.51 11.48 13.86
N GLY A 444 -23.60 11.85 14.76
CA GLY A 444 -23.48 11.30 16.12
C GLY A 444 -22.75 9.95 16.16
N ASP A 445 -22.23 9.62 17.35
CA ASP A 445 -21.38 8.44 17.59
C ASP A 445 -22.03 7.14 17.14
N ASP A 446 -23.30 6.91 17.52
CA ASP A 446 -24.00 5.67 17.20
C ASP A 446 -24.13 5.41 15.68
N ALA A 447 -24.44 6.46 14.90
CA ALA A 447 -24.55 6.32 13.45
C ALA A 447 -23.17 6.20 12.79
N PHE A 448 -22.19 6.94 13.29
CA PHE A 448 -20.82 6.95 12.78
C PHE A 448 -20.19 5.55 12.93
N PHE A 449 -20.13 5.00 14.13
CA PHE A 449 -19.51 3.69 14.34
C PHE A 449 -20.29 2.55 13.67
N ARG A 450 -21.62 2.63 13.60
CA ARG A 450 -22.39 1.68 12.77
C ARG A 450 -22.04 1.79 11.28
N ALA A 451 -21.71 2.98 10.77
CA ALA A 451 -21.29 3.11 9.38
C ALA A 451 -19.94 2.44 9.16
N LEU A 452 -18.96 2.63 10.05
CA LEU A 452 -17.64 1.98 9.97
C LEU A 452 -17.77 0.45 10.07
N GLN A 453 -18.48 -0.05 11.06
CA GLN A 453 -18.72 -1.50 11.22
C GLN A 453 -19.39 -2.13 10.00
N ARG A 454 -20.39 -1.44 9.42
CA ARG A 454 -21.06 -1.92 8.22
C ARG A 454 -20.20 -1.80 6.97
N TRP A 455 -19.36 -0.78 6.89
CA TRP A 455 -18.40 -0.66 5.78
C TRP A 455 -17.57 -1.91 5.65
N VAL A 456 -16.97 -2.34 6.75
CA VAL A 456 -16.15 -3.55 6.78
C VAL A 456 -16.99 -4.82 6.60
N ALA A 457 -18.07 -4.98 7.39
CA ALA A 457 -18.87 -6.21 7.37
C ALA A 457 -19.56 -6.48 6.03
N ASP A 458 -20.03 -5.42 5.35
CA ASP A 458 -20.75 -5.54 4.10
C ASP A 458 -19.81 -5.66 2.87
N ASN A 459 -18.50 -5.32 3.01
CA ASN A 459 -17.56 -5.20 1.89
C ASN A 459 -16.25 -5.99 2.05
N ASN A 460 -16.07 -6.76 3.13
CA ASN A 460 -14.84 -7.52 3.39
C ASN A 460 -14.43 -8.37 2.17
N GLY A 461 -13.17 -8.28 1.77
CA GLY A 461 -12.60 -8.98 0.61
C GLY A 461 -12.87 -8.30 -0.73
N SER A 462 -13.35 -7.04 -0.73
CA SER A 462 -13.61 -6.29 -1.96
C SER A 462 -12.95 -4.92 -1.96
N SER A 463 -12.91 -4.29 -3.13
CA SER A 463 -12.46 -2.91 -3.32
C SER A 463 -13.66 -1.98 -3.50
N ARG A 464 -13.59 -0.76 -2.93
CA ARG A 464 -14.72 0.18 -2.90
C ARG A 464 -14.27 1.61 -3.19
N THR A 465 -15.24 2.40 -3.67
CA THR A 465 -15.06 3.81 -4.00
C THR A 465 -15.50 4.73 -2.86
N THR A 466 -15.08 5.98 -2.92
CA THR A 466 -15.60 7.06 -2.07
C THR A 466 -17.12 7.18 -2.16
N GLU A 467 -17.68 7.05 -3.37
CA GLU A 467 -19.13 7.11 -3.61
C GLU A 467 -19.88 6.01 -2.84
N ASP A 468 -19.32 4.79 -2.78
CA ASP A 468 -19.90 3.69 -2.01
C ASP A 468 -19.96 4.02 -0.53
N PHE A 469 -18.90 4.64 0.03
CA PHE A 469 -18.87 5.08 1.42
C PHE A 469 -19.91 6.19 1.69
N VAL A 470 -20.03 7.18 0.81
CA VAL A 470 -21.02 8.26 0.91
C VAL A 470 -22.45 7.70 0.92
N ILE A 471 -22.73 6.73 0.05
CA ILE A 471 -24.03 6.05 -0.02
C ILE A 471 -24.32 5.28 1.29
N LEU A 472 -23.34 4.52 1.76
CA LEU A 472 -23.49 3.75 3.00
C LEU A 472 -23.70 4.65 4.21
N ALA A 473 -22.87 5.69 4.38
CA ALA A 473 -22.94 6.64 5.48
C ALA A 473 -24.30 7.37 5.50
N SER A 474 -24.77 7.83 4.34
CA SER A 474 -26.09 8.46 4.18
C SER A 474 -27.23 7.52 4.60
N LYS A 475 -27.17 6.26 4.17
CA LYS A 475 -28.15 5.23 4.50
C LYS A 475 -28.19 4.93 5.99
N VAL A 476 -27.03 4.80 6.62
CA VAL A 476 -26.90 4.51 8.07
C VAL A 476 -27.35 5.69 8.91
N ALA A 477 -27.01 6.92 8.50
CA ALA A 477 -27.42 8.15 9.17
C ALA A 477 -28.92 8.47 8.99
N GLY A 478 -29.56 7.89 7.96
CA GLY A 478 -30.94 8.20 7.60
C GLY A 478 -31.16 9.61 7.05
N GLN A 479 -30.08 10.21 6.49
CA GLN A 479 -30.09 11.52 5.87
C GLN A 479 -29.12 11.56 4.67
N ASP A 480 -29.39 12.45 3.73
CA ASP A 480 -28.49 12.68 2.58
C ASP A 480 -27.25 13.46 3.06
N LEU A 481 -26.08 12.87 2.85
CA LEU A 481 -24.77 13.45 3.22
C LEU A 481 -24.01 13.99 2.00
N THR A 482 -24.60 14.05 0.82
CA THR A 482 -23.94 14.52 -0.41
C THR A 482 -23.37 15.93 -0.25
N GLU A 483 -24.13 16.86 0.31
CA GLU A 483 -23.66 18.24 0.56
C GLU A 483 -22.57 18.31 1.63
N PHE A 484 -22.65 17.43 2.64
CA PHE A 484 -21.61 17.31 3.65
C PHE A 484 -20.27 16.92 3.02
N PHE A 485 -20.24 15.83 2.23
CA PHE A 485 -19.01 15.40 1.58
C PHE A 485 -18.53 16.38 0.51
N ALA A 486 -19.44 17.03 -0.24
CA ALA A 486 -19.05 18.10 -1.16
C ALA A 486 -18.30 19.24 -0.44
N THR A 487 -18.67 19.52 0.81
CA THR A 487 -18.07 20.60 1.61
C THR A 487 -16.78 20.18 2.33
N TRP A 488 -16.73 18.96 2.88
CA TRP A 488 -15.62 18.53 3.75
C TRP A 488 -14.56 17.69 3.04
N LEU A 489 -14.95 16.95 2.00
CA LEU A 489 -14.08 16.02 1.30
C LEU A 489 -13.59 16.55 -0.05
N TYR A 490 -14.50 17.14 -0.85
CA TYR A 490 -14.21 17.56 -2.21
C TYR A 490 -13.84 19.03 -2.36
N ALA A 491 -14.19 19.89 -1.40
CA ALA A 491 -13.85 21.31 -1.47
C ALA A 491 -12.38 21.57 -1.12
N ASP A 492 -11.76 22.53 -1.82
CA ASP A 492 -10.39 22.99 -1.51
C ASP A 492 -10.28 23.63 -0.13
N SER A 493 -11.37 24.16 0.38
CA SER A 493 -11.42 24.78 1.72
C SER A 493 -12.60 24.26 2.50
N VAL A 494 -12.34 23.77 3.69
CA VAL A 494 -13.36 23.27 4.63
C VAL A 494 -13.79 24.35 5.62
N PRO A 495 -14.94 24.17 6.32
CA PRO A 495 -15.35 25.09 7.39
C PRO A 495 -14.28 25.21 8.49
N ALA A 496 -14.12 26.44 9.04
CA ALA A 496 -13.12 26.71 10.08
C ALA A 496 -13.44 26.11 11.45
N THR A 497 -14.62 25.49 11.62
CA THR A 497 -15.06 24.84 12.86
C THR A 497 -15.85 23.59 12.53
N PHE A 498 -15.73 22.58 13.39
CA PHE A 498 -16.53 21.39 13.27
C PHE A 498 -18.02 21.67 13.52
N PRO A 499 -18.92 20.82 12.97
CA PRO A 499 -20.35 20.83 13.32
C PRO A 499 -20.57 20.69 14.83
N GLY A 500 -21.56 21.38 15.37
CA GLY A 500 -21.85 21.43 16.82
C GLY A 500 -22.82 20.37 17.27
#